data_caf83a857fe58a120c8a4d35a0265cd9
#
_entry.id   caf83a857fe58a120c8a4d35a0265cd9
#
_cell.length_a   1.000
_cell.length_b   1.000
_cell.length_c   1.000
_cell.angle_alpha   90.00
_cell.angle_beta   90.00
_cell.angle_gamma   90.00
#
_symmetry.space_group_name_H-M   'P 1'
#
loop_
_entity.id
_entity.type
_entity.pdbx_description
1 polymer ?
#
loop_
_entity_poly.entity_id
_entity_poly.type
_entity_poly.pdbx_seq_one_letter_code
_entity_poly.pdbx_strand_id
1 'polypeptide(L)'
;MTGAEKIAINETLPDAINDEKVARENAVKELKAKDTELQGNIDSLETALNQDITELRTTLLKVNDKVGLTEANEMPDLSSTNYLASSPSAISAAVTLDEEIGKLSEYVLVMWKYIGPFLSRVR
;
A
#
# COMPACT_ATOMS: atom_id res chain seq x y z
N MET A 1 1.82 -69.61 30.87
CA MET A 1 2.51 -68.32 31.05
C MET A 1 3.70 -68.53 31.97
N THR A 2 4.87 -68.12 31.56
CA THR A 2 6.10 -68.21 32.35
C THR A 2 6.14 -67.11 33.43
N GLY A 3 7.03 -67.23 34.45
CA GLY A 3 7.24 -66.16 35.43
C GLY A 3 7.71 -64.86 34.85
N ALA A 4 8.57 -64.89 33.80
CA ALA A 4 9.04 -63.73 33.10
C ALA A 4 7.92 -63.04 32.31
N GLU A 5 7.01 -63.77 31.70
CA GLU A 5 5.83 -63.18 31.02
C GLU A 5 4.88 -62.49 32.01
N LYS A 6 4.66 -63.09 33.18
CA LYS A 6 3.86 -62.46 34.25
C LYS A 6 4.45 -61.18 34.77
N ILE A 7 5.77 -61.10 34.96
CA ILE A 7 6.47 -59.86 35.34
C ILE A 7 6.32 -58.79 34.23
N ALA A 8 6.50 -59.17 32.98
CA ALA A 8 6.33 -58.22 31.89
C ALA A 8 4.92 -57.64 31.82
N ILE A 9 3.87 -58.45 32.03
CA ILE A 9 2.47 -58.00 32.00
C ILE A 9 2.13 -57.16 33.23
N ASN A 10 2.55 -57.58 34.41
CA ASN A 10 2.09 -56.98 35.68
C ASN A 10 2.94 -55.77 36.15
N GLU A 11 4.18 -55.67 35.73
CA GLU A 11 5.13 -54.66 36.19
C GLU A 11 5.68 -53.79 35.07
N THR A 12 6.20 -54.39 33.99
CA THR A 12 6.91 -53.67 32.94
C THR A 12 5.97 -52.97 31.94
N LEU A 13 4.89 -53.62 31.53
CA LEU A 13 3.93 -53.02 30.57
C LEU A 13 3.15 -51.85 31.12
N PRO A 14 2.65 -51.87 32.37
CA PRO A 14 1.99 -50.72 32.96
C PRO A 14 2.91 -49.51 33.07
N ASP A 15 4.18 -49.70 33.40
CA ASP A 15 5.17 -48.60 33.46
C ASP A 15 5.45 -48.04 32.08
N ALA A 16 5.64 -48.90 31.07
CA ALA A 16 5.84 -48.46 29.68
C ALA A 16 4.62 -47.70 29.12
N ILE A 17 3.41 -48.12 29.43
CA ILE A 17 2.17 -47.42 29.05
C ILE A 17 2.09 -46.05 29.76
N ASN A 18 2.45 -46.00 31.04
CA ASN A 18 2.45 -44.74 31.76
C ASN A 18 3.49 -43.76 31.21
N ASP A 19 4.70 -44.23 30.93
CA ASP A 19 5.77 -43.40 30.32
C ASP A 19 5.34 -42.83 28.94
N GLU A 20 4.71 -43.66 28.14
CA GLU A 20 4.19 -43.24 26.82
C GLU A 20 3.05 -42.22 27.00
N LYS A 21 2.16 -42.40 27.99
CA LYS A 21 1.11 -41.43 28.27
C LYS A 21 1.69 -40.10 28.68
N VAL A 22 2.67 -40.09 29.60
CA VAL A 22 3.34 -38.85 30.03
C VAL A 22 4.04 -38.16 28.88
N ALA A 23 4.73 -38.92 28.00
CA ALA A 23 5.36 -38.38 26.81
C ALA A 23 4.37 -37.70 25.88
N ARG A 24 3.21 -38.33 25.62
CA ARG A 24 2.12 -37.74 24.82
C ARG A 24 1.53 -36.50 25.44
N GLU A 25 1.27 -36.52 26.72
CA GLU A 25 0.73 -35.36 27.45
C GLU A 25 1.69 -34.17 27.38
N ASN A 26 2.99 -34.41 27.53
CA ASN A 26 4.02 -33.37 27.38
C ASN A 26 4.08 -32.85 25.94
N ALA A 27 4.06 -33.71 24.94
CA ALA A 27 4.05 -33.31 23.54
C ALA A 27 2.81 -32.46 23.19
N VAL A 28 1.63 -32.83 23.67
CA VAL A 28 0.40 -32.04 23.49
C VAL A 28 0.51 -30.68 24.18
N LYS A 29 1.09 -30.62 25.38
CA LYS A 29 1.31 -29.37 26.10
C LYS A 29 2.25 -28.45 25.34
N GLU A 30 3.35 -28.98 24.81
CA GLU A 30 4.29 -28.21 23.98
C GLU A 30 3.66 -27.70 22.70
N LEU A 31 2.88 -28.54 22.01
CA LEU A 31 2.15 -28.14 20.82
C LEU A 31 1.14 -27.02 21.10
N LYS A 32 0.38 -27.11 22.18
CA LYS A 32 -0.54 -26.04 22.58
C LYS A 32 0.19 -24.73 22.91
N ALA A 33 1.35 -24.81 23.53
CA ALA A 33 2.17 -23.63 23.79
C ALA A 33 2.65 -22.98 22.48
N LYS A 34 3.08 -23.80 21.52
CA LYS A 34 3.47 -23.31 20.20
C LYS A 34 2.31 -22.72 19.41
N ASP A 35 1.14 -23.33 19.47
CA ASP A 35 -0.08 -22.77 18.85
C ASP A 35 -0.41 -21.38 19.42
N THR A 36 -0.32 -21.22 20.73
CA THR A 36 -0.54 -19.92 21.38
C THR A 36 0.50 -18.89 20.94
N GLU A 37 1.76 -19.28 20.87
CA GLU A 37 2.85 -18.41 20.37
C GLU A 37 2.60 -18.00 18.91
N LEU A 38 2.26 -18.96 18.06
CA LEU A 38 1.98 -18.70 16.65
C LEU A 38 0.76 -17.79 16.46
N GLN A 39 -0.31 -18.01 17.22
CA GLN A 39 -1.48 -17.15 17.19
C GLN A 39 -1.11 -15.70 17.59
N GLY A 40 -0.32 -15.54 18.65
CA GLY A 40 0.16 -14.21 19.06
C GLY A 40 1.01 -13.52 17.99
N ASN A 41 1.83 -14.28 17.27
CA ASN A 41 2.63 -13.74 16.16
C ASN A 41 1.74 -13.34 14.98
N ILE A 42 0.71 -14.13 14.65
CA ILE A 42 -0.28 -13.81 13.61
C ILE A 42 -1.01 -12.51 13.96
N ASP A 43 -1.52 -12.39 15.16
CA ASP A 43 -2.25 -11.20 15.61
C ASP A 43 -1.36 -9.94 15.57
N SER A 44 -0.08 -10.08 15.93
CA SER A 44 0.90 -9.00 15.87
C SER A 44 1.20 -8.58 14.42
N LEU A 45 1.36 -9.55 13.52
CA LEU A 45 1.58 -9.28 12.10
C LEU A 45 0.34 -8.65 11.44
N GLU A 46 -0.85 -9.10 11.79
CA GLU A 46 -2.10 -8.50 11.30
C GLU A 46 -2.22 -7.04 11.73
N THR A 47 -1.90 -6.75 13.00
CA THR A 47 -1.91 -5.38 13.52
C THR A 47 -0.90 -4.50 12.78
N ALA A 48 0.34 -4.97 12.61
CA ALA A 48 1.38 -4.22 11.91
C ALA A 48 1.01 -3.99 10.44
N LEU A 49 0.48 -4.99 9.75
CA LEU A 49 0.06 -4.88 8.36
C LEU A 49 -1.08 -3.87 8.20
N ASN A 50 -2.07 -3.89 9.07
CA ASN A 50 -3.18 -2.93 9.04
C ASN A 50 -2.70 -1.49 9.30
N GLN A 51 -1.70 -1.32 10.17
CA GLN A 51 -1.08 -0.02 10.39
C GLN A 51 -0.35 0.46 9.13
N ASP A 52 0.49 -0.39 8.53
CA ASP A 52 1.23 -0.06 7.30
C ASP A 52 0.29 0.30 6.15
N ILE A 53 -0.81 -0.43 5.98
CA ILE A 53 -1.84 -0.14 4.97
C ILE A 53 -2.46 1.23 5.23
N THR A 54 -2.76 1.57 6.48
CA THR A 54 -3.33 2.87 6.86
C THR A 54 -2.36 4.00 6.58
N GLU A 55 -1.09 3.83 6.91
CA GLU A 55 -0.04 4.81 6.65
C GLU A 55 0.19 5.02 5.15
N LEU A 56 0.22 3.92 4.38
CA LEU A 56 0.36 3.99 2.92
C LEU A 56 -0.83 4.70 2.26
N ARG A 57 -2.06 4.42 2.69
CA ARG A 57 -3.25 5.13 2.20
C ARG A 57 -3.19 6.62 2.50
N THR A 58 -2.81 6.97 3.73
CA THR A 58 -2.65 8.36 4.14
C THR A 58 -1.57 9.07 3.31
N THR A 59 -0.46 8.40 3.07
CA THR A 59 0.63 8.92 2.25
C THR A 59 0.19 9.11 0.79
N LEU A 60 -0.52 8.12 0.23
CA LEU A 60 -1.05 8.21 -1.13
C LEU A 60 -2.01 9.39 -1.29
N LEU A 61 -2.93 9.60 -0.35
CA LEU A 61 -3.85 10.75 -0.39
C LEU A 61 -3.09 12.08 -0.35
N LYS A 62 -2.06 12.19 0.48
CA LYS A 62 -1.20 13.38 0.51
C LYS A 62 -0.45 13.62 -0.80
N VAL A 63 0.02 12.56 -1.44
CA VAL A 63 0.67 12.63 -2.75
C VAL A 63 -0.34 13.05 -3.81
N ASN A 64 -1.53 12.44 -3.82
CA ASN A 64 -2.60 12.79 -4.77
C ASN A 64 -2.98 14.27 -4.66
N ASP A 65 -3.12 14.76 -3.44
CA ASP A 65 -3.41 16.18 -3.18
C ASP A 65 -2.31 17.10 -3.75
N LYS A 66 -1.04 16.75 -3.52
CA LYS A 66 0.09 17.55 -4.03
C LYS A 66 0.22 17.54 -5.55
N VAL A 67 -0.15 16.46 -6.21
CA VAL A 67 -0.09 16.34 -7.68
C VAL A 67 -1.41 16.65 -8.36
N GLY A 68 -2.46 16.95 -7.59
CA GLY A 68 -3.77 17.31 -8.11
C GLY A 68 -4.60 16.13 -8.63
N LEU A 69 -4.38 14.91 -8.09
CA LEU A 69 -5.21 13.76 -8.37
C LEU A 69 -6.40 13.68 -7.41
N THR A 70 -7.46 12.97 -7.83
CA THR A 70 -8.61 12.66 -6.98
C THR A 70 -8.24 11.63 -5.90
N GLU A 71 -9.11 11.43 -4.91
CA GLU A 71 -8.95 10.36 -3.91
C GLU A 71 -8.90 8.95 -4.52
N ALA A 72 -9.52 8.77 -5.68
CA ALA A 72 -9.46 7.53 -6.46
C ALA A 72 -8.15 7.39 -7.27
N ASN A 73 -7.18 8.28 -7.09
CA ASN A 73 -5.91 8.32 -7.83
C ASN A 73 -6.09 8.57 -9.35
N GLU A 74 -7.12 9.31 -9.70
CA GLU A 74 -7.45 9.66 -11.09
C GLU A 74 -7.24 11.16 -11.32
N MET A 75 -7.04 11.54 -12.56
CA MET A 75 -7.05 12.95 -12.94
C MET A 75 -8.42 13.58 -12.69
N PRO A 76 -8.50 14.81 -12.18
CA PRO A 76 -9.77 15.52 -12.11
C PRO A 76 -10.39 15.71 -13.50
N ASP A 77 -11.68 15.92 -13.54
CA ASP A 77 -12.37 16.20 -14.80
C ASP A 77 -11.96 17.58 -15.34
N LEU A 78 -11.19 17.55 -16.41
CA LEU A 78 -10.71 18.74 -17.13
C LEU A 78 -11.49 19.00 -18.42
N SER A 79 -12.59 18.28 -18.66
CA SER A 79 -13.37 18.36 -19.90
C SER A 79 -13.90 19.77 -20.20
N SER A 80 -14.11 20.59 -19.18
CA SER A 80 -14.54 21.98 -19.30
C SER A 80 -13.42 22.98 -19.57
N THR A 81 -12.17 22.53 -19.57
CA THR A 81 -11.03 23.43 -19.85
C THR A 81 -10.80 23.62 -21.34
N ASN A 82 -10.25 24.75 -21.73
CA ASN A 82 -10.00 25.05 -23.15
C ASN A 82 -8.87 24.21 -23.77
N TYR A 83 -7.84 23.89 -22.99
CA TYR A 83 -6.61 23.27 -23.52
C TYR A 83 -6.20 21.98 -22.82
N LEU A 84 -6.83 21.63 -21.69
CA LEU A 84 -6.41 20.53 -20.85
C LEU A 84 -7.32 19.31 -20.89
N ALA A 85 -8.41 19.35 -21.66
CA ALA A 85 -9.45 18.33 -21.69
C ALA A 85 -8.94 16.90 -21.96
N SER A 86 -7.83 16.76 -22.68
CA SER A 86 -7.21 15.47 -23.02
C SER A 86 -5.92 15.19 -22.25
N SER A 87 -5.59 15.97 -21.24
CA SER A 87 -4.35 15.78 -20.49
C SER A 87 -4.42 14.55 -19.58
N PRO A 88 -3.55 13.54 -19.78
CA PRO A 88 -3.61 12.28 -19.01
C PRO A 88 -2.93 12.36 -17.63
N SER A 89 -2.23 13.46 -17.33
CA SER A 89 -1.51 13.66 -16.07
C SER A 89 -1.35 15.13 -15.74
N ALA A 90 -1.04 15.44 -14.47
CA ALA A 90 -0.73 16.79 -14.04
C ALA A 90 0.48 17.39 -14.77
N ILE A 91 1.50 16.58 -15.04
CA ILE A 91 2.69 17.01 -15.79
C ILE A 91 2.31 17.33 -17.24
N SER A 92 1.51 16.49 -17.89
CA SER A 92 1.01 16.73 -19.24
C SER A 92 0.19 18.02 -19.32
N ALA A 93 -0.67 18.27 -18.33
CA ALA A 93 -1.43 19.51 -18.22
C ALA A 93 -0.51 20.74 -18.07
N ALA A 94 0.53 20.66 -17.24
CA ALA A 94 1.50 21.74 -17.07
C ALA A 94 2.28 22.03 -18.38
N VAL A 95 2.70 21.00 -19.10
CA VAL A 95 3.39 21.15 -20.39
C VAL A 95 2.47 21.81 -21.42
N THR A 96 1.22 21.37 -21.51
CA THR A 96 0.23 22.00 -22.41
C THR A 96 0.02 23.48 -22.09
N LEU A 97 -0.10 23.83 -20.80
CA LEU A 97 -0.22 25.25 -20.39
C LEU A 97 1.03 26.05 -20.76
N ASP A 98 2.22 25.51 -20.56
CA ASP A 98 3.48 26.17 -20.91
C ASP A 98 3.55 26.45 -22.42
N GLU A 99 3.18 25.48 -23.25
CA GLU A 99 3.11 25.64 -24.70
C GLU A 99 2.10 26.72 -25.13
N GLU A 100 0.91 26.74 -24.53
CA GLU A 100 -0.12 27.74 -24.85
C GLU A 100 0.29 29.13 -24.38
N ILE A 101 0.97 29.26 -23.25
CA ILE A 101 1.57 30.52 -22.79
C ILE A 101 2.64 31.00 -23.78
N GLY A 102 3.48 30.08 -24.25
CA GLY A 102 4.49 30.38 -25.26
C GLY A 102 3.88 30.94 -26.55
N LYS A 103 2.84 30.31 -27.08
CA LYS A 103 2.08 30.77 -28.24
C LYS A 103 1.48 32.16 -28.02
N LEU A 104 0.89 32.37 -26.83
CA LEU A 104 0.31 33.67 -26.47
C LEU A 104 1.39 34.77 -26.41
N SER A 105 2.56 34.49 -25.85
CA SER A 105 3.69 35.41 -25.82
C SER A 105 4.16 35.82 -27.21
N GLU A 106 4.29 34.86 -28.10
CA GLU A 106 4.63 35.13 -29.54
C GLU A 106 3.58 35.99 -30.21
N TYR A 107 2.29 35.71 -29.98
CA TYR A 107 1.19 36.49 -30.53
C TYR A 107 1.22 37.94 -30.00
N VAL A 108 1.47 38.15 -28.73
CA VAL A 108 1.61 39.49 -28.16
C VAL A 108 2.79 40.24 -28.76
N LEU A 109 3.95 39.61 -28.97
CA LEU A 109 5.09 40.22 -29.63
C LEU A 109 4.78 40.65 -31.07
N VAL A 110 4.08 39.83 -31.85
CA VAL A 110 3.63 40.14 -33.20
C VAL A 110 2.68 41.36 -33.19
N MET A 111 1.73 41.39 -32.29
CA MET A 111 0.81 42.52 -32.13
C MET A 111 1.58 43.82 -31.79
N TRP A 112 2.56 43.80 -30.91
CA TRP A 112 3.40 44.93 -30.58
C TRP A 112 4.18 45.46 -31.78
N LYS A 113 4.67 44.59 -32.68
CA LYS A 113 5.35 44.98 -33.90
C LYS A 113 4.45 45.76 -34.82
N TYR A 114 3.15 45.47 -34.88
CA TYR A 114 2.17 46.14 -35.69
C TYR A 114 1.56 47.38 -35.03
N ILE A 115 1.24 47.32 -33.72
CA ILE A 115 0.56 48.37 -33.00
C ILE A 115 1.52 49.41 -32.43
N GLY A 116 2.71 49.03 -32.00
CA GLY A 116 3.70 49.91 -31.40
C GLY A 116 4.06 51.11 -32.26
N PRO A 117 4.44 50.91 -33.54
CA PRO A 117 4.67 52.01 -34.47
C PRO A 117 3.43 52.91 -34.70
N PHE A 118 2.24 52.32 -34.73
CA PHE A 118 0.98 53.02 -34.86
C PHE A 118 0.70 53.95 -33.67
N LEU A 119 0.86 53.43 -32.43
CA LEU A 119 0.67 54.20 -31.23
C LEU A 119 1.66 55.37 -31.08
N SER A 120 2.88 55.23 -31.54
CA SER A 120 3.86 56.30 -31.51
C SER A 120 3.58 57.43 -32.52
N ARG A 121 2.72 57.20 -33.53
CA ARG A 121 2.28 58.22 -34.51
C ARG A 121 1.05 58.99 -34.05
N VAL A 122 0.35 58.57 -33.04
CA VAL A 122 -0.92 59.18 -32.54
C VAL A 122 -0.68 60.18 -31.41
N ARG A 123 0.49 60.64 -31.24
CA ARG A 123 0.79 61.73 -30.29
C ARG A 123 0.15 63.02 -30.63
#